data_c800e79b8d0cbd4095bf473fa7841551
#
_entry.id   c800e79b8d0cbd4095bf473fa7841551
#
_cell.length_a   1.000
_cell.length_b   1.000
_cell.length_c   1.000
_cell.angle_alpha   90.00
_cell.angle_beta   90.00
_cell.angle_gamma   90.00
#
_symmetry.space_group_name_H-M   'P 1'
#
loop_
_entity.id
_entity.type
_entity.pdbx_description
1 polymer ?
#
loop_
_entity_poly.entity_id
_entity_poly.type
_entity_poly.pdbx_seq_one_letter_code
_entity_poly.pdbx_strand_id
1 'polypeptide(L)'
;ISEELQKESIFMEINNRFLFKAKRIDNGEWVQGSYYVFMGKHYIFEHPFESDNLTHQIDESTICQCTGVSDKNGKLIFENDIIKSYYIYTIVHWNKKYASWALERKGWVYDHFFGEAEDPEDCIVVGNIFDNPQLKKKYGKDWEEEHK
;
A
#
# COMPACT_ATOMS: atom_id res chain seq x y z
N ILE A 1 1.68 2.72 -31.03
CA ILE A 1 0.76 2.57 -29.88
C ILE A 1 -0.45 3.43 -30.19
N SER A 2 -1.63 2.83 -30.23
CA SER A 2 -2.86 3.54 -30.51
C SER A 2 -3.17 4.58 -29.43
N GLU A 3 -3.86 5.67 -29.81
CA GLU A 3 -4.31 6.69 -28.86
C GLU A 3 -5.18 6.09 -27.73
N GLU A 4 -5.88 4.99 -27.99
CA GLU A 4 -6.69 4.27 -27.01
C GLU A 4 -5.83 3.64 -25.91
N LEU A 5 -4.71 2.99 -26.24
CA LEU A 5 -3.78 2.42 -25.26
C LEU A 5 -3.11 3.48 -24.40
N GLN A 6 -2.81 4.65 -24.99
CA GLN A 6 -2.30 5.79 -24.21
C GLN A 6 -3.35 6.37 -23.28
N LYS A 7 -4.61 6.45 -23.71
CA LYS A 7 -5.73 6.89 -22.87
C LYS A 7 -6.00 5.93 -21.72
N GLU A 8 -5.94 4.62 -21.95
CA GLU A 8 -6.09 3.61 -20.90
C GLU A 8 -4.96 3.69 -19.88
N SER A 9 -3.71 3.85 -20.33
CA SER A 9 -2.56 4.03 -19.44
C SER A 9 -2.69 5.27 -18.56
N ILE A 10 -3.06 6.42 -19.13
CA ILE A 10 -3.29 7.66 -18.41
C ILE A 10 -4.45 7.52 -17.43
N PHE A 11 -5.54 6.87 -17.81
CA PHE A 11 -6.68 6.61 -16.94
C PHE A 11 -6.29 5.73 -15.75
N MET A 12 -5.50 4.67 -15.97
CA MET A 12 -4.99 3.80 -14.91
C MET A 12 -4.08 4.55 -13.94
N GLU A 13 -3.18 5.40 -14.43
CA GLU A 13 -2.32 6.24 -13.58
C GLU A 13 -3.11 7.19 -12.69
N ILE A 14 -4.12 7.88 -13.24
CA ILE A 14 -4.96 8.82 -12.50
C ILE A 14 -5.71 8.11 -11.37
N ASN A 15 -6.14 6.87 -11.58
CA ASN A 15 -6.96 6.12 -10.64
C ASN A 15 -6.16 5.27 -9.64
N ASN A 16 -4.87 5.04 -9.84
CA ASN A 16 -4.07 4.18 -8.97
C ASN A 16 -4.14 4.58 -7.49
N ARG A 17 -4.11 5.86 -7.17
CA ARG A 17 -4.21 6.35 -5.79
C ARG A 17 -5.56 6.06 -5.12
N PHE A 18 -6.58 5.70 -5.88
CA PHE A 18 -7.90 5.31 -5.37
C PHE A 18 -8.06 3.81 -5.22
N LEU A 19 -7.04 3.03 -5.57
CA LEU A 19 -7.04 1.60 -5.35
C LEU A 19 -6.74 1.27 -3.89
N PHE A 20 -7.38 0.21 -3.43
CA PHE A 20 -7.13 -0.41 -2.13
C PHE A 20 -6.78 -1.86 -2.34
N LYS A 21 -6.06 -2.45 -1.42
CA LYS A 21 -5.90 -3.90 -1.31
C LYS A 21 -6.23 -4.36 0.10
N ALA A 22 -6.71 -5.57 0.23
CA ALA A 22 -6.97 -6.23 1.50
C ALA A 22 -6.96 -7.74 1.34
N LYS A 23 -6.89 -8.46 2.45
CA LYS A 23 -7.03 -9.92 2.42
C LYS A 23 -8.51 -10.31 2.43
N ARG A 24 -8.87 -11.26 1.58
CA ARG A 24 -10.19 -11.86 1.53
C ARG A 24 -10.45 -12.65 2.81
N ILE A 25 -11.67 -12.58 3.33
CA ILE A 25 -12.08 -13.37 4.51
C ILE A 25 -12.10 -14.88 4.21
N ASP A 26 -12.50 -15.27 2.99
CA ASP A 26 -12.71 -16.67 2.65
C ASP A 26 -11.42 -17.48 2.45
N ASN A 27 -10.36 -16.89 1.91
CA ASN A 27 -9.13 -17.62 1.59
C ASN A 27 -7.83 -16.94 2.05
N GLY A 28 -7.91 -15.71 2.60
CA GLY A 28 -6.74 -14.96 3.04
C GLY A 28 -5.85 -14.41 1.94
N GLU A 29 -6.24 -14.54 0.68
CA GLU A 29 -5.49 -13.98 -0.45
C GLU A 29 -5.73 -12.49 -0.60
N TRP A 30 -4.73 -11.79 -1.11
CA TRP A 30 -4.84 -10.36 -1.44
C TRP A 30 -5.74 -10.14 -2.64
N VAL A 31 -6.61 -9.15 -2.53
CA VAL A 31 -7.42 -8.62 -3.63
C VAL A 31 -7.27 -7.11 -3.68
N GLN A 32 -7.29 -6.57 -4.89
CA GLN A 32 -7.09 -5.14 -5.16
C GLN A 32 -8.26 -4.59 -5.95
N GLY A 33 -8.69 -3.36 -5.63
CA GLY A 33 -9.77 -2.69 -6.36
C GLY A 33 -10.39 -1.55 -5.59
N SER A 34 -11.68 -1.33 -5.83
CA SER A 34 -12.48 -0.31 -5.16
C SER A 34 -13.01 -0.81 -3.83
N TYR A 35 -12.75 -0.06 -2.78
CA TYR A 35 -13.18 -0.38 -1.43
C TYR A 35 -14.54 0.27 -1.12
N TYR A 36 -15.43 -0.49 -0.48
CA TYR A 36 -16.68 0.04 0.04
C TYR A 36 -17.17 -0.73 1.26
N VAL A 37 -18.02 -0.08 2.03
CA VAL A 37 -18.70 -0.66 3.20
C VAL A 37 -20.18 -0.75 2.92
N PHE A 38 -20.79 -1.90 3.17
CA PHE A 38 -22.21 -2.13 3.04
C PHE A 38 -22.73 -2.96 4.22
N MET A 39 -23.72 -2.45 4.93
CA MET A 39 -24.34 -3.10 6.08
C MET A 39 -23.32 -3.56 7.14
N GLY A 40 -22.31 -2.72 7.43
CA GLY A 40 -21.27 -3.00 8.41
C GLY A 40 -20.20 -3.98 7.98
N LYS A 41 -20.24 -4.44 6.74
CA LYS A 41 -19.23 -5.34 6.16
C LYS A 41 -18.38 -4.61 5.12
N HIS A 42 -17.14 -5.03 4.99
CA HIS A 42 -16.14 -4.39 4.13
C HIS A 42 -15.90 -5.25 2.88
N TYR A 43 -15.84 -4.60 1.74
CA TYR A 43 -15.71 -5.27 0.44
C TYR A 43 -14.71 -4.57 -0.46
N ILE A 44 -14.08 -5.36 -1.35
CA ILE A 44 -13.36 -4.85 -2.51
C ILE A 44 -14.02 -5.38 -3.78
N PHE A 45 -14.31 -4.46 -4.69
CA PHE A 45 -14.68 -4.74 -6.07
C PHE A 45 -13.39 -4.76 -6.91
N GLU A 46 -13.07 -5.92 -7.47
CA GLU A 46 -11.77 -6.22 -8.07
C GLU A 46 -11.45 -5.40 -9.31
N HIS A 47 -10.23 -4.88 -9.37
CA HIS A 47 -9.62 -4.21 -10.52
C HIS A 47 -8.15 -4.64 -10.66
N PRO A 48 -7.67 -4.98 -11.86
CA PRO A 48 -8.44 -5.26 -13.08
C PRO A 48 -9.30 -6.52 -12.92
N PHE A 49 -10.28 -6.66 -13.82
CA PHE A 49 -11.20 -7.82 -13.78
C PHE A 49 -10.48 -9.07 -14.28
N GLU A 50 -10.30 -10.05 -13.41
CA GLU A 50 -9.68 -11.32 -13.77
C GLU A 50 -10.63 -12.51 -13.66
N SER A 51 -11.81 -12.31 -13.06
CA SER A 51 -12.80 -13.37 -12.87
C SER A 51 -14.24 -12.85 -12.89
N ASP A 52 -15.21 -13.76 -12.99
CA ASP A 52 -16.64 -13.45 -12.93
C ASP A 52 -17.11 -13.07 -11.52
N ASN A 53 -16.38 -13.47 -10.49
CA ASN A 53 -16.66 -13.09 -9.11
C ASN A 53 -15.80 -11.89 -8.69
N LEU A 54 -16.33 -10.70 -8.89
CA LEU A 54 -15.61 -9.44 -8.78
C LEU A 54 -15.68 -8.81 -7.38
N THR A 55 -16.62 -9.24 -6.53
CA THR A 55 -16.83 -8.67 -5.20
C THR A 55 -16.38 -9.63 -4.12
N HIS A 56 -15.49 -9.18 -3.26
CA HIS A 56 -14.94 -10.00 -2.19
C HIS A 56 -15.10 -9.29 -0.84
N GLN A 57 -15.66 -10.02 0.13
CA GLN A 57 -15.63 -9.56 1.52
C GLN A 57 -14.21 -9.68 2.05
N ILE A 58 -13.73 -8.63 2.71
CA ILE A 58 -12.35 -8.51 3.14
C ILE A 58 -12.22 -8.36 4.66
N ASP A 59 -11.06 -8.71 5.17
CA ASP A 59 -10.64 -8.42 6.55
C ASP A 59 -10.27 -6.94 6.65
N GLU A 60 -11.09 -6.16 7.36
CA GLU A 60 -10.91 -4.72 7.52
C GLU A 60 -9.56 -4.32 8.14
N SER A 61 -8.98 -5.19 8.96
CA SER A 61 -7.68 -4.93 9.58
C SER A 61 -6.52 -4.93 8.59
N THR A 62 -6.73 -5.47 7.40
CA THR A 62 -5.72 -5.59 6.34
C THR A 62 -5.87 -4.56 5.22
N ILE A 63 -6.84 -3.64 5.32
CA ILE A 63 -7.07 -2.63 4.28
C ILE A 63 -5.86 -1.70 4.16
N CYS A 64 -5.36 -1.59 2.94
CA CYS A 64 -4.24 -0.72 2.60
C CYS A 64 -4.60 0.13 1.39
N GLN A 65 -4.42 1.45 1.48
CA GLN A 65 -4.62 2.35 0.36
C GLN A 65 -3.37 2.38 -0.52
N CYS A 66 -3.55 2.48 -1.84
CA CYS A 66 -2.47 2.71 -2.77
C CYS A 66 -1.93 4.14 -2.61
N THR A 67 -0.62 4.29 -2.57
CA THR A 67 0.02 5.61 -2.49
C THR A 67 -0.10 6.42 -3.79
N GLY A 68 -0.37 5.76 -4.91
CA GLY A 68 -0.39 6.35 -6.25
C GLY A 68 0.97 6.34 -6.95
N VAL A 69 2.03 5.91 -6.28
CA VAL A 69 3.37 5.80 -6.87
C VAL A 69 3.82 4.35 -6.96
N SER A 70 4.72 4.09 -7.90
CA SER A 70 5.30 2.76 -8.13
C SER A 70 6.76 2.71 -7.71
N ASP A 71 7.23 1.53 -7.36
CA ASP A 71 8.62 1.28 -7.06
C ASP A 71 9.48 1.19 -8.33
N LYS A 72 10.77 0.92 -8.17
CA LYS A 72 11.74 0.77 -9.24
C LYS A 72 11.32 -0.24 -10.32
N ASN A 73 10.58 -1.28 -9.95
CA ASN A 73 10.13 -2.35 -10.85
C ASN A 73 8.72 -2.10 -11.42
N GLY A 74 8.12 -0.93 -11.17
CA GLY A 74 6.78 -0.60 -11.62
C GLY A 74 5.68 -1.18 -10.72
N LYS A 75 6.03 -1.77 -9.57
CA LYS A 75 5.07 -2.29 -8.61
C LYS A 75 4.46 -1.15 -7.80
N LEU A 76 3.12 -1.08 -7.74
CA LEU A 76 2.43 -0.09 -6.91
C LEU A 76 2.80 -0.25 -5.44
N ILE A 77 3.05 0.89 -4.79
CA ILE A 77 3.34 0.95 -3.36
C ILE A 77 2.06 1.24 -2.60
N PHE A 78 1.76 0.40 -1.61
CA PHE A 78 0.60 0.51 -0.74
C PHE A 78 1.00 0.85 0.70
N GLU A 79 0.07 1.41 1.43
CA GLU A 79 0.15 1.52 2.88
C GLU A 79 0.54 0.17 3.51
N ASN A 80 1.39 0.20 4.52
CA ASN A 80 1.92 -1.00 5.21
C ASN A 80 2.88 -1.86 4.37
N ASP A 81 3.24 -1.43 3.17
CA ASP A 81 4.33 -2.08 2.44
C ASP A 81 5.67 -1.82 3.14
N ILE A 82 6.53 -2.81 3.08
CA ILE A 82 7.91 -2.71 3.52
C ILE A 82 8.76 -2.49 2.28
N ILE A 83 9.47 -1.37 2.26
CA ILE A 83 10.32 -1.02 1.12
C ILE A 83 11.79 -0.98 1.53
N LYS A 84 12.63 -1.30 0.57
CA LYS A 84 14.08 -1.21 0.68
C LYS A 84 14.60 -0.13 -0.27
N SER A 85 15.36 0.82 0.26
CA SER A 85 16.09 1.83 -0.49
C SER A 85 17.56 1.72 -0.10
N TYR A 86 18.42 1.41 -1.06
CA TYR A 86 19.84 1.08 -0.77
C TYR A 86 19.94 -0.05 0.26
N TYR A 87 20.32 0.25 1.49
CA TYR A 87 20.45 -0.72 2.59
C TYR A 87 19.42 -0.48 3.70
N ILE A 88 18.48 0.43 3.49
CA ILE A 88 17.53 0.85 4.51
C ILE A 88 16.16 0.25 4.22
N TYR A 89 15.58 -0.36 5.23
CA TYR A 89 14.20 -0.89 5.21
C TYR A 89 13.30 0.07 5.98
N THR A 90 12.17 0.44 5.38
CA THR A 90 11.18 1.34 5.95
C THR A 90 9.78 0.79 5.72
N ILE A 91 8.81 1.31 6.48
CA ILE A 91 7.41 0.95 6.36
C ILE A 91 6.62 2.18 5.89
N VAL A 92 5.79 1.97 4.89
CA VAL A 92 4.92 3.01 4.33
C VAL A 92 3.71 3.23 5.23
N HIS A 93 3.49 4.48 5.65
CA HIS A 93 2.32 4.84 6.43
C HIS A 93 1.78 6.23 6.07
N TRP A 94 0.53 6.50 6.48
CA TRP A 94 -0.08 7.80 6.31
C TRP A 94 0.27 8.72 7.48
N ASN A 95 0.95 9.83 7.21
CA ASN A 95 1.25 10.83 8.22
C ASN A 95 0.11 11.84 8.31
N LYS A 96 -0.68 11.75 9.37
CA LYS A 96 -1.86 12.61 9.57
C LYS A 96 -1.52 14.09 9.73
N LYS A 97 -0.38 14.39 10.34
CA LYS A 97 0.03 15.77 10.59
C LYS A 97 0.31 16.53 9.29
N TYR A 98 0.93 15.86 8.33
CA TYR A 98 1.31 16.47 7.06
C TYR A 98 0.41 16.07 5.90
N ALA A 99 -0.61 15.23 6.16
CA ALA A 99 -1.52 14.69 5.13
C ALA A 99 -0.74 14.14 3.92
N SER A 100 0.23 13.29 4.20
CA SER A 100 1.15 12.78 3.19
C SER A 100 1.57 11.34 3.47
N TRP A 101 1.87 10.60 2.43
CA TRP A 101 2.51 9.31 2.53
C TRP A 101 3.95 9.47 3.00
N ALA A 102 4.32 8.68 3.98
CA ALA A 102 5.60 8.78 4.66
C ALA A 102 6.23 7.40 4.89
N LEU A 103 7.49 7.44 5.21
CA LEU A 103 8.30 6.27 5.57
C LEU A 103 8.68 6.36 7.03
N GLU A 104 8.40 5.31 7.77
CA GLU A 104 8.80 5.19 9.17
C GLU A 104 9.78 4.04 9.37
N ARG A 105 10.59 4.16 10.40
CA ARG A 105 11.53 3.13 10.82
C ARG A 105 11.78 3.22 12.32
N LYS A 106 11.96 2.07 12.95
CA LYS A 106 12.38 1.96 14.35
C LYS A 106 13.67 2.76 14.58
N GLY A 107 13.66 3.62 15.59
CA GLY A 107 14.79 4.48 15.92
C GLY A 107 14.78 5.85 15.23
N TRP A 108 13.92 6.06 14.24
CA TRP A 108 13.75 7.39 13.64
C TRP A 108 12.80 8.25 14.47
N VAL A 109 13.22 9.48 14.74
CA VAL A 109 12.40 10.46 15.46
C VAL A 109 11.35 11.09 14.54
N TYR A 110 11.73 11.30 13.27
CA TYR A 110 10.86 11.92 12.26
C TYR A 110 10.67 10.98 11.08
N ASP A 111 9.49 11.07 10.45
CA ASP A 111 9.22 10.42 9.20
C ASP A 111 10.02 11.03 8.06
N HIS A 112 10.34 10.19 7.08
CA HIS A 112 10.85 10.63 5.79
C HIS A 112 9.73 10.59 4.75
N PHE A 113 9.72 11.50 3.79
CA PHE A 113 8.67 11.61 2.79
C PHE A 113 9.19 11.25 1.40
N PHE A 114 8.32 10.65 0.59
CA PHE A 114 8.63 10.40 -0.82
C PHE A 114 8.89 11.72 -1.56
N GLY A 115 9.90 11.69 -2.43
CA GLY A 115 10.30 12.85 -3.23
C GLY A 115 11.18 13.86 -2.49
N GLU A 116 11.36 13.72 -1.19
CA GLU A 116 12.20 14.57 -0.36
C GLU A 116 13.47 13.85 0.09
N ALA A 117 13.33 12.79 0.86
CA ALA A 117 14.44 11.99 1.34
C ALA A 117 14.63 10.67 0.57
N GLU A 118 13.54 10.16 0.03
CA GLU A 118 13.51 8.89 -0.71
C GLU A 118 12.71 9.08 -2.01
N ASP A 119 13.30 8.66 -3.12
CA ASP A 119 12.60 8.62 -4.40
C ASP A 119 11.98 7.24 -4.58
N PRO A 120 10.66 7.13 -4.88
CA PRO A 120 10.04 5.84 -5.15
C PRO A 120 10.74 5.02 -6.25
N GLU A 121 11.34 5.69 -7.23
CA GLU A 121 12.08 5.05 -8.31
C GLU A 121 13.37 4.34 -7.84
N ASP A 122 13.86 4.66 -6.65
CA ASP A 122 15.02 4.01 -6.03
C ASP A 122 14.62 2.95 -5.00
N CYS A 123 13.33 2.75 -4.78
CA CYS A 123 12.79 1.84 -3.78
C CYS A 123 12.31 0.53 -4.41
N ILE A 124 12.34 -0.55 -3.63
CA ILE A 124 11.78 -1.85 -3.99
C ILE A 124 10.84 -2.31 -2.88
N VAL A 125 9.61 -2.67 -3.23
CA VAL A 125 8.68 -3.35 -2.30
C VAL A 125 9.21 -4.76 -2.05
N VAL A 126 9.56 -5.06 -0.81
CA VAL A 126 10.11 -6.37 -0.40
C VAL A 126 9.12 -7.21 0.39
N GLY A 127 8.00 -6.65 0.79
CA GLY A 127 6.95 -7.31 1.54
C GLY A 127 5.96 -6.33 2.13
N ASN A 128 5.25 -6.77 3.16
CA ASN A 128 4.31 -5.92 3.92
C ASN A 128 4.22 -6.42 5.37
N ILE A 129 3.63 -5.62 6.23
CA ILE A 129 3.59 -5.94 7.67
C ILE A 129 2.75 -7.17 8.00
N PHE A 130 1.83 -7.58 7.13
CA PHE A 130 0.93 -8.72 7.36
C PHE A 130 1.57 -10.05 6.97
N ASP A 131 2.25 -10.08 5.82
CA ASP A 131 2.91 -11.29 5.31
C ASP A 131 4.32 -11.47 5.88
N ASN A 132 4.94 -10.37 6.35
CA ASN A 132 6.30 -10.35 6.85
C ASN A 132 6.38 -9.76 8.28
N PRO A 133 5.72 -10.39 9.27
CA PRO A 133 5.68 -9.85 10.64
C PRO A 133 7.06 -9.77 11.29
N GLN A 134 8.01 -10.61 10.89
CA GLN A 134 9.40 -10.55 11.36
C GLN A 134 10.11 -9.28 10.91
N LEU A 135 9.83 -8.79 9.70
CA LEU A 135 10.38 -7.52 9.21
C LEU A 135 9.73 -6.33 9.89
N LYS A 136 8.40 -6.40 10.13
CA LYS A 136 7.70 -5.40 10.94
C LYS A 136 8.32 -5.27 12.32
N LYS A 137 8.57 -6.38 13.00
CA LYS A 137 9.18 -6.40 14.33
C LYS A 137 10.59 -5.80 14.33
N LYS A 138 11.37 -6.07 13.29
CA LYS A 138 12.76 -5.61 13.19
C LYS A 138 12.87 -4.13 12.83
N TYR A 139 12.04 -3.64 11.93
CA TYR A 139 12.18 -2.31 11.33
C TYR A 139 11.05 -1.33 11.65
N GLY A 140 9.87 -1.81 12.06
CA GLY A 140 8.73 -0.99 12.38
C GLY A 140 8.81 -0.36 13.76
N LYS A 141 8.10 0.74 13.95
CA LYS A 141 7.92 1.37 15.25
C LYS A 141 6.93 0.56 16.09
N ASP A 142 7.21 0.45 17.38
CA ASP A 142 6.30 -0.15 18.36
C ASP A 142 5.35 0.94 18.89
N TRP A 143 4.08 0.83 18.54
CA TRP A 143 3.04 1.77 18.98
C TRP A 143 2.93 1.91 20.51
N GLU A 144 3.29 0.87 21.24
CA GLU A 144 3.22 0.86 22.71
C GLU A 144 4.33 1.69 23.37
N GLU A 145 5.46 1.88 22.72
CA GLU A 145 6.57 2.68 23.24
C GLU A 145 6.39 4.19 22.99
N GLU A 146 5.64 4.59 21.96
CA GLU A 146 5.43 6.00 21.62
C GLU A 146 4.33 6.69 22.46
N HIS A 147 3.55 5.92 23.22
CA HIS A 147 2.41 6.42 24.02
C HIS A 147 2.62 6.27 25.53
N LYS A 148 3.84 5.98 25.95
CA LYS A 148 4.23 5.96 27.36
C LYS A 148 4.67 7.32 27.87
#